data_18b14990bcf3df7469a6240b24ae343f
#
_entry.id   18b14990bcf3df7469a6240b24ae343f
#
_cell.length_a   1.000
_cell.length_b   1.000
_cell.length_c   1.000
_cell.angle_alpha   90.00
_cell.angle_beta   90.00
_cell.angle_gamma   90.00
#
_symmetry.space_group_name_H-M   'P 1'
#
loop_
_entity.id
_entity.type
_entity.pdbx_description
1 polymer ?
#
loop_
_entity_poly.entity_id
_entity_poly.type
_entity_poly.pdbx_seq_one_letter_code
_entity_poly.pdbx_strand_id
1 'polypeptide(L)'
;MSRATRFRLYRLLIISSIILVIPLIFIVGVTLPYLINTIKVSFPSISINTDVERYLLNKENTFDNIHPEAKKKIIWHEDKNNITEYSIVYLHGSFATGHQQQDVLIKVAKKLKANLFLSRLSGHGAGYEATKKLEAKHFYDDAAEAVAIGNKIGKKTILMGFSAGGTFALMAAKDKKLYEKIDQLILIAPWTPKISFPYFIAATGLFFKSYYKFNFPSFFNLPREKWDPFWVNEFDRNLPQQLWKAAYSGKGLEYLDINMPLLIFYEEKDRVVRAKGVKKIFEDWKGPKRIINNDTNLGGFNYHDIIGILNTPQDDLFVNEINNWISIHK
;
A
#
# COMPACT_ATOMS: atom_id res chain seq x y z
N MET A 1 35.50 39.65 31.54
CA MET A 1 34.64 38.53 31.96
C MET A 1 35.29 37.81 33.11
N SER A 2 34.61 37.71 34.27
CA SER A 2 35.19 37.10 35.49
C SER A 2 35.39 35.57 35.27
N ARG A 3 36.30 34.99 36.09
CA ARG A 3 36.57 33.51 36.04
C ARG A 3 35.29 32.71 36.35
N ALA A 4 34.43 33.21 37.21
CA ALA A 4 33.13 32.60 37.52
C ALA A 4 32.14 32.64 36.33
N THR A 5 32.14 33.75 35.57
CA THR A 5 31.27 33.89 34.38
C THR A 5 31.70 32.94 33.27
N ARG A 6 33.01 32.76 33.05
CA ARG A 6 33.52 31.78 32.09
C ARG A 6 33.16 30.34 32.48
N PHE A 7 33.28 29.98 33.75
CA PHE A 7 32.95 28.65 34.25
C PHE A 7 31.45 28.33 34.10
N ARG A 8 30.57 29.31 34.38
CA ARG A 8 29.13 29.18 34.14
C ARG A 8 28.81 28.98 32.63
N LEU A 9 29.47 29.74 31.78
CA LEU A 9 29.30 29.64 30.34
C LEU A 9 29.73 28.26 29.81
N TYR A 10 30.89 27.75 30.26
CA TYR A 10 31.35 26.41 29.90
C TYR A 10 30.39 25.31 30.39
N ARG A 11 29.86 25.41 31.60
CA ARG A 11 28.84 24.47 32.10
C ARG A 11 27.58 24.49 31.24
N LEU A 12 27.08 25.66 30.91
CA LEU A 12 25.90 25.79 30.02
C LEU A 12 26.16 25.22 28.63
N LEU A 13 27.31 25.46 28.05
CA LEU A 13 27.71 24.88 26.76
C LEU A 13 27.82 23.37 26.81
N ILE A 14 28.40 22.79 27.85
CA ILE A 14 28.48 21.35 28.04
C ILE A 14 27.08 20.74 28.19
N ILE A 15 26.23 21.34 29.04
CA ILE A 15 24.86 20.86 29.26
C ILE A 15 24.04 20.95 27.96
N SER A 16 24.13 22.06 27.24
CA SER A 16 23.43 22.21 25.95
C SER A 16 23.95 21.23 24.90
N SER A 17 25.25 20.97 24.87
CA SER A 17 25.85 19.96 23.99
C SER A 17 25.35 18.54 24.31
N ILE A 18 25.28 18.18 25.59
CA ILE A 18 24.75 16.90 26.04
C ILE A 18 23.27 16.74 25.63
N ILE A 19 22.46 17.78 25.87
CA ILE A 19 21.04 17.81 25.53
C ILE A 19 20.80 17.67 24.02
N LEU A 20 21.69 18.17 23.19
CA LEU A 20 21.57 18.11 21.74
C LEU A 20 22.23 16.84 21.16
N VAL A 21 23.41 16.47 21.63
CA VAL A 21 24.21 15.38 21.03
C VAL A 21 23.67 14.01 21.42
N ILE A 22 23.22 13.81 22.66
CA ILE A 22 22.69 12.50 23.08
C ILE A 22 21.42 12.12 22.28
N PRO A 23 20.39 12.98 22.16
CA PRO A 23 19.25 12.70 21.31
C PRO A 23 19.66 12.51 19.84
N LEU A 24 20.61 13.27 19.33
CA LEU A 24 21.10 13.13 17.96
C LEU A 24 21.77 11.77 17.75
N ILE A 25 22.62 11.32 18.67
CA ILE A 25 23.26 10.00 18.61
C ILE A 25 22.19 8.90 18.67
N PHE A 26 21.20 9.03 19.56
CA PHE A 26 20.08 8.09 19.65
C PHE A 26 19.27 8.07 18.36
N ILE A 27 18.89 9.23 17.85
CA ILE A 27 18.12 9.38 16.61
C ILE A 27 18.90 8.76 15.43
N VAL A 28 20.16 9.12 15.26
CA VAL A 28 20.98 8.60 14.15
C VAL A 28 21.37 7.15 14.38
N GLY A 29 21.79 6.77 15.58
CA GLY A 29 22.28 5.43 15.89
C GLY A 29 21.19 4.37 15.95
N VAL A 30 19.95 4.73 16.29
CA VAL A 30 18.83 3.79 16.41
C VAL A 30 17.86 3.93 15.26
N THR A 31 17.41 5.15 14.96
CA THR A 31 16.35 5.36 13.98
C THR A 31 16.84 5.11 12.54
N LEU A 32 18.04 5.57 12.20
CA LEU A 32 18.56 5.41 10.86
C LEU A 32 18.81 3.93 10.47
N PRO A 33 19.52 3.11 11.29
CA PRO A 33 19.66 1.68 11.01
C PRO A 33 18.32 0.98 10.86
N TYR A 34 17.34 1.39 11.67
CA TYR A 34 15.98 0.87 11.59
C TYR A 34 15.31 1.19 10.24
N LEU A 35 15.39 2.43 9.78
CA LEU A 35 14.79 2.87 8.51
C LEU A 35 15.44 2.26 7.27
N ILE A 36 16.75 1.96 7.34
CA ILE A 36 17.49 1.33 6.24
C ILE A 36 17.52 -0.19 6.32
N ASN A 37 16.97 -0.78 7.39
CA ASN A 37 16.91 -2.22 7.56
C ASN A 37 15.97 -2.83 6.51
N THR A 38 16.51 -3.71 5.70
CA THR A 38 15.79 -4.40 4.64
C THR A 38 15.73 -5.90 4.90
N ILE A 39 14.79 -6.56 4.23
CA ILE A 39 14.73 -8.02 4.17
C ILE A 39 14.87 -8.45 2.72
N LYS A 40 15.22 -9.70 2.51
CA LYS A 40 15.18 -10.26 1.16
C LYS A 40 13.74 -10.23 0.64
N VAL A 41 13.54 -9.59 -0.51
CA VAL A 41 12.26 -9.66 -1.22
C VAL A 41 12.10 -11.07 -1.76
N SER A 42 11.08 -11.77 -1.31
CA SER A 42 10.78 -13.13 -1.73
C SER A 42 9.30 -13.42 -1.55
N PHE A 43 8.64 -13.78 -2.64
CA PHE A 43 7.23 -14.16 -2.63
C PHE A 43 7.10 -15.67 -2.51
N PRO A 44 6.22 -16.18 -1.63
CA PRO A 44 5.97 -17.59 -1.52
C PRO A 44 5.18 -18.12 -2.72
N SER A 45 5.30 -19.40 -3.00
CA SER A 45 4.38 -20.10 -3.88
C SER A 45 3.13 -20.47 -3.09
N ILE A 46 2.00 -19.89 -3.44
CA ILE A 46 0.70 -20.18 -2.81
C ILE A 46 -0.03 -21.23 -3.65
N SER A 47 -0.43 -22.31 -3.02
CA SER A 47 -1.27 -23.36 -3.63
C SER A 47 -2.63 -23.37 -2.95
N ILE A 48 -3.68 -23.26 -3.74
CA ILE A 48 -5.08 -23.31 -3.30
C ILE A 48 -5.67 -24.63 -3.80
N ASN A 49 -5.70 -25.63 -2.94
CA ASN A 49 -6.11 -27.00 -3.26
C ASN A 49 -7.59 -27.27 -2.94
N THR A 50 -8.29 -26.28 -2.42
CA THR A 50 -9.72 -26.33 -2.10
C THR A 50 -10.48 -25.31 -2.94
N ASP A 51 -11.80 -25.32 -2.82
CA ASP A 51 -12.62 -24.19 -3.27
C ASP A 51 -12.08 -22.87 -2.69
N VAL A 52 -11.98 -21.85 -3.54
CA VAL A 52 -11.35 -20.57 -3.19
C VAL A 52 -12.08 -19.85 -2.05
N GLU A 53 -13.40 -19.96 -1.99
CA GLU A 53 -14.20 -19.36 -0.93
C GLU A 53 -13.96 -20.06 0.42
N ARG A 54 -13.86 -21.39 0.39
CA ARG A 54 -13.49 -22.16 1.60
C ARG A 54 -12.09 -21.80 2.07
N TYR A 55 -11.15 -21.60 1.13
CA TYR A 55 -9.81 -21.14 1.46
C TYR A 55 -9.85 -19.78 2.18
N LEU A 56 -10.59 -18.81 1.62
CA LEU A 56 -10.74 -17.48 2.22
C LEU A 56 -11.42 -17.54 3.58
N LEU A 57 -12.51 -18.29 3.69
CA LEU A 57 -13.22 -18.46 4.96
C LEU A 57 -12.29 -19.00 6.06
N ASN A 58 -11.50 -20.03 5.75
CA ASN A 58 -10.56 -20.60 6.71
C ASN A 58 -9.48 -19.59 7.12
N LYS A 59 -8.98 -18.79 6.17
CA LYS A 59 -7.99 -17.72 6.46
C LYS A 59 -8.57 -16.62 7.34
N GLU A 60 -9.76 -16.14 7.02
CA GLU A 60 -10.39 -15.05 7.77
C GLU A 60 -10.84 -15.47 9.16
N ASN A 61 -11.25 -16.72 9.35
CA ASN A 61 -11.63 -17.27 10.66
C ASN A 61 -10.43 -17.45 11.63
N THR A 62 -9.20 -17.22 11.19
CA THR A 62 -8.03 -17.17 12.10
C THR A 62 -7.95 -15.87 12.89
N PHE A 63 -8.81 -14.90 12.61
CA PHE A 63 -8.85 -13.60 13.27
C PHE A 63 -10.18 -13.39 13.97
N ASP A 64 -10.16 -13.04 15.25
CA ASP A 64 -11.39 -12.87 16.06
C ASP A 64 -12.16 -11.57 15.75
N ASN A 65 -11.46 -10.53 15.26
CA ASN A 65 -11.98 -9.16 15.21
C ASN A 65 -11.83 -8.51 13.83
N ILE A 66 -12.09 -9.24 12.75
CA ILE A 66 -12.13 -8.60 11.43
C ILE A 66 -13.45 -7.87 11.26
N HIS A 67 -13.38 -6.58 10.92
CA HIS A 67 -14.58 -5.86 10.52
C HIS A 67 -15.21 -6.53 9.28
N PRO A 68 -16.51 -6.78 9.24
CA PRO A 68 -17.16 -7.52 8.14
C PRO A 68 -16.79 -7.00 6.73
N GLU A 69 -16.80 -5.67 6.55
CA GLU A 69 -16.46 -5.05 5.26
C GLU A 69 -14.97 -5.04 4.93
N ALA A 70 -14.10 -5.23 5.92
CA ALA A 70 -12.66 -5.35 5.71
C ALA A 70 -12.21 -6.76 5.30
N LYS A 71 -13.10 -7.74 5.36
CA LYS A 71 -12.78 -9.13 5.01
C LYS A 71 -12.32 -9.25 3.55
N LYS A 72 -11.39 -10.15 3.32
CA LYS A 72 -11.07 -10.62 1.96
C LYS A 72 -12.35 -11.17 1.32
N LYS A 73 -12.67 -10.74 0.11
CA LYS A 73 -13.89 -11.18 -0.57
C LYS A 73 -13.73 -11.24 -2.08
N ILE A 74 -14.43 -12.20 -2.69
CA ILE A 74 -14.59 -12.28 -4.13
C ILE A 74 -15.96 -11.73 -4.49
N ILE A 75 -15.99 -10.82 -5.45
CA ILE A 75 -17.20 -10.32 -6.08
C ILE A 75 -17.27 -11.01 -7.45
N TRP A 76 -18.15 -11.98 -7.54
CA TRP A 76 -18.36 -12.76 -8.74
C TRP A 76 -19.14 -11.95 -9.79
N HIS A 77 -18.74 -12.07 -11.04
CA HIS A 77 -19.43 -11.40 -12.15
C HIS A 77 -20.81 -11.99 -12.38
N GLU A 78 -20.89 -13.31 -12.34
CA GLU A 78 -22.11 -14.12 -12.49
C GLU A 78 -22.19 -15.10 -11.33
N ASP A 79 -22.40 -16.37 -11.63
CA ASP A 79 -22.49 -17.43 -10.64
C ASP A 79 -21.15 -17.62 -9.89
N LYS A 80 -21.28 -18.00 -8.65
CA LYS A 80 -20.17 -18.32 -7.77
C LYS A 80 -19.33 -19.48 -8.37
N ASN A 81 -18.01 -19.34 -8.30
CA ASN A 81 -17.01 -20.26 -8.85
C ASN A 81 -16.97 -20.31 -10.39
N ASN A 82 -17.68 -19.44 -11.10
CA ASN A 82 -17.54 -19.32 -12.55
C ASN A 82 -16.25 -18.56 -12.88
N ILE A 83 -15.38 -19.18 -13.71
CA ILE A 83 -14.10 -18.59 -14.13
C ILE A 83 -14.35 -17.65 -15.31
N THR A 84 -13.99 -16.37 -15.14
CA THR A 84 -14.12 -15.36 -16.17
C THR A 84 -12.86 -15.26 -17.04
N GLU A 85 -12.93 -14.55 -18.17
CA GLU A 85 -11.76 -14.30 -19.02
C GLU A 85 -10.69 -13.51 -18.26
N TYR A 86 -11.11 -12.50 -17.52
CA TYR A 86 -10.24 -11.69 -16.64
C TYR A 86 -10.65 -11.83 -15.18
N SER A 87 -9.67 -11.88 -14.33
CA SER A 87 -9.84 -11.57 -12.90
C SER A 87 -9.14 -10.26 -12.57
N ILE A 88 -9.74 -9.48 -11.67
CA ILE A 88 -9.12 -8.31 -11.07
C ILE A 88 -8.75 -8.67 -9.64
N VAL A 89 -7.50 -8.50 -9.26
CA VAL A 89 -7.05 -8.63 -7.87
C VAL A 89 -6.52 -7.29 -7.38
N TYR A 90 -7.01 -6.85 -6.23
CA TYR A 90 -6.75 -5.52 -5.73
C TYR A 90 -6.03 -5.53 -4.38
N LEU A 91 -4.90 -4.81 -4.31
CA LEU A 91 -4.12 -4.54 -3.11
C LEU A 91 -4.35 -3.10 -2.67
N HIS A 92 -4.93 -2.90 -1.49
CA HIS A 92 -5.26 -1.58 -0.97
C HIS A 92 -4.06 -0.81 -0.40
N GLY A 93 -4.24 0.47 -0.09
CA GLY A 93 -3.23 1.34 0.49
C GLY A 93 -3.00 1.11 1.99
N SER A 94 -1.97 1.79 2.52
CA SER A 94 -1.64 1.78 3.96
C SER A 94 -2.81 2.28 4.79
N PHE A 95 -3.04 1.64 5.94
CA PHE A 95 -4.08 1.98 6.91
C PHE A 95 -5.52 1.91 6.40
N ALA A 96 -5.74 1.55 5.13
CA ALA A 96 -7.04 1.38 4.50
C ALA A 96 -7.47 -0.09 4.43
N THR A 97 -8.55 -0.35 3.72
CA THR A 97 -9.00 -1.69 3.32
C THR A 97 -9.49 -1.65 1.87
N GLY A 98 -9.83 -2.80 1.30
CA GLY A 98 -10.40 -2.88 -0.04
C GLY A 98 -11.72 -2.11 -0.21
N HIS A 99 -12.41 -1.85 0.89
CA HIS A 99 -13.68 -1.10 0.90
C HIS A 99 -13.54 0.33 0.36
N GLN A 100 -12.40 0.99 0.60
CA GLN A 100 -12.16 2.38 0.18
C GLN A 100 -12.39 2.60 -1.33
N GLN A 101 -11.99 1.66 -2.17
CA GLN A 101 -12.14 1.73 -3.63
C GLN A 101 -13.16 0.71 -4.18
N GLN A 102 -13.86 -0.01 -3.31
CA GLN A 102 -14.73 -1.12 -3.71
C GLN A 102 -15.72 -0.75 -4.82
N ASP A 103 -16.42 0.37 -4.68
CA ASP A 103 -17.50 0.74 -5.60
C ASP A 103 -16.98 1.01 -7.01
N VAL A 104 -15.86 1.71 -7.13
CA VAL A 104 -15.23 1.96 -8.44
C VAL A 104 -14.67 0.68 -9.05
N LEU A 105 -14.09 -0.21 -8.23
CA LEU A 105 -13.56 -1.49 -8.70
C LEU A 105 -14.67 -2.43 -9.17
N ILE A 106 -15.83 -2.41 -8.51
CA ILE A 106 -17.03 -3.14 -8.96
C ILE A 106 -17.49 -2.63 -10.33
N LYS A 107 -17.50 -1.31 -10.56
CA LYS A 107 -17.83 -0.74 -11.87
C LYS A 107 -16.85 -1.22 -12.95
N VAL A 108 -15.54 -1.25 -12.67
CA VAL A 108 -14.51 -1.78 -13.57
C VAL A 108 -14.77 -3.25 -13.87
N ALA A 109 -14.95 -4.07 -12.82
CA ALA A 109 -15.18 -5.52 -12.97
C ALA A 109 -16.44 -5.84 -13.77
N LYS A 110 -17.55 -5.14 -13.49
CA LYS A 110 -18.80 -5.28 -14.27
C LYS A 110 -18.61 -4.98 -15.75
N LYS A 111 -17.91 -3.90 -16.08
CA LYS A 111 -17.67 -3.49 -17.46
C LYS A 111 -16.78 -4.48 -18.22
N LEU A 112 -15.80 -5.09 -17.52
CA LEU A 112 -14.93 -6.13 -18.07
C LEU A 112 -15.53 -7.53 -18.05
N LYS A 113 -16.69 -7.73 -17.42
CA LYS A 113 -17.24 -9.05 -17.11
C LYS A 113 -16.25 -9.94 -16.37
N ALA A 114 -15.56 -9.36 -15.39
CA ALA A 114 -14.48 -9.98 -14.63
C ALA A 114 -14.89 -10.28 -13.18
N ASN A 115 -14.37 -11.35 -12.63
CA ASN A 115 -14.39 -11.56 -11.18
C ASN A 115 -13.41 -10.61 -10.50
N LEU A 116 -13.77 -10.11 -9.31
CA LEU A 116 -12.97 -9.17 -8.54
C LEU A 116 -12.63 -9.75 -7.17
N PHE A 117 -11.34 -9.82 -6.85
CA PHE A 117 -10.87 -10.12 -5.52
C PHE A 117 -10.38 -8.86 -4.79
N LEU A 118 -11.00 -8.53 -3.67
CA LEU A 118 -10.55 -7.50 -2.75
C LEU A 118 -9.73 -8.14 -1.65
N SER A 119 -8.42 -7.86 -1.65
CA SER A 119 -7.50 -8.35 -0.63
C SER A 119 -7.64 -7.58 0.67
N ARG A 120 -7.07 -8.12 1.73
CA ARG A 120 -6.82 -7.43 2.99
C ARG A 120 -5.35 -7.63 3.35
N LEU A 121 -4.58 -6.55 3.33
CA LEU A 121 -3.18 -6.59 3.73
C LEU A 121 -3.06 -6.92 5.23
N SER A 122 -2.07 -7.70 5.56
CA SER A 122 -1.80 -8.13 6.93
C SER A 122 -1.72 -6.94 7.90
N GLY A 123 -2.31 -7.11 9.09
CA GLY A 123 -2.42 -6.05 10.10
C GLY A 123 -3.53 -5.02 9.84
N HIS A 124 -4.24 -5.08 8.72
CA HIS A 124 -5.34 -4.16 8.39
C HIS A 124 -6.71 -4.78 8.65
N GLY A 125 -7.66 -3.98 9.14
CA GLY A 125 -9.05 -4.39 9.37
C GLY A 125 -9.29 -5.51 10.38
N ALA A 126 -8.28 -5.98 11.11
CA ALA A 126 -8.34 -7.09 12.06
C ALA A 126 -8.00 -6.68 13.50
N GLY A 127 -8.13 -5.39 13.81
CA GLY A 127 -7.91 -4.83 15.14
C GLY A 127 -6.46 -4.72 15.58
N TYR A 128 -6.25 -4.14 16.75
CA TYR A 128 -4.92 -3.82 17.31
C TYR A 128 -4.03 -5.05 17.47
N GLU A 129 -4.56 -6.16 17.96
CA GLU A 129 -3.79 -7.37 18.25
C GLU A 129 -3.12 -7.97 16.99
N ALA A 130 -3.79 -7.87 15.84
CA ALA A 130 -3.23 -8.33 14.57
C ALA A 130 -1.99 -7.55 14.13
N THR A 131 -1.82 -6.32 14.61
CA THR A 131 -0.67 -5.46 14.26
C THR A 131 0.59 -5.79 15.05
N LYS A 132 0.46 -6.36 16.25
CA LYS A 132 1.60 -6.66 17.14
C LYS A 132 2.53 -7.75 16.59
N LYS A 133 1.98 -8.77 15.95
CA LYS A 133 2.72 -9.95 15.45
C LYS A 133 3.06 -9.85 13.97
N LEU A 134 2.90 -8.66 13.39
CA LEU A 134 3.15 -8.45 11.98
C LEU A 134 4.64 -8.52 11.66
N GLU A 135 4.97 -9.18 10.57
CA GLU A 135 6.31 -9.22 9.99
C GLU A 135 6.27 -8.68 8.55
N ALA A 136 7.36 -8.06 8.11
CA ALA A 136 7.44 -7.45 6.79
C ALA A 136 7.13 -8.43 5.64
N LYS A 137 7.49 -9.70 5.80
CA LYS A 137 7.22 -10.74 4.79
C LYS A 137 5.72 -10.98 4.55
N HIS A 138 4.85 -10.73 5.55
CA HIS A 138 3.42 -10.98 5.42
C HIS A 138 2.79 -10.15 4.29
N PHE A 139 3.33 -8.97 3.97
CA PHE A 139 2.88 -8.19 2.82
C PHE A 139 3.22 -8.84 1.47
N TYR A 140 4.32 -9.59 1.41
CA TYR A 140 4.66 -10.40 0.23
C TYR A 140 3.76 -11.62 0.12
N ASP A 141 3.43 -12.23 1.26
CA ASP A 141 2.48 -13.35 1.34
C ASP A 141 1.11 -12.92 0.85
N ASP A 142 0.62 -11.73 1.27
CA ASP A 142 -0.66 -11.17 0.83
C ASP A 142 -0.70 -10.92 -0.69
N ALA A 143 0.37 -10.37 -1.27
CA ALA A 143 0.43 -10.13 -2.69
C ALA A 143 0.51 -11.45 -3.49
N ALA A 144 1.28 -12.43 -3.01
CA ALA A 144 1.34 -13.75 -3.63
C ALA A 144 -0.01 -14.49 -3.55
N GLU A 145 -0.70 -14.38 -2.42
CA GLU A 145 -2.05 -14.93 -2.24
C GLU A 145 -3.05 -14.27 -3.21
N ALA A 146 -2.99 -12.95 -3.35
CA ALA A 146 -3.87 -12.23 -4.26
C ALA A 146 -3.69 -12.71 -5.72
N VAL A 147 -2.46 -12.85 -6.18
CA VAL A 147 -2.15 -13.39 -7.52
C VAL A 147 -2.65 -14.84 -7.65
N ALA A 148 -2.42 -15.69 -6.63
CA ALA A 148 -2.88 -17.08 -6.66
C ALA A 148 -4.41 -17.19 -6.73
N ILE A 149 -5.14 -16.32 -6.01
CA ILE A 149 -6.60 -16.24 -6.09
C ILE A 149 -7.04 -15.76 -7.48
N GLY A 150 -6.40 -14.71 -8.01
CA GLY A 150 -6.67 -14.21 -9.35
C GLY A 150 -6.64 -15.31 -10.40
N ASN A 151 -5.59 -16.13 -10.38
CA ASN A 151 -5.42 -17.27 -11.29
C ASN A 151 -6.44 -18.41 -11.06
N LYS A 152 -7.18 -18.41 -9.95
CA LYS A 152 -8.27 -19.36 -9.70
C LYS A 152 -9.63 -18.85 -10.19
N ILE A 153 -9.83 -17.54 -10.20
CA ILE A 153 -11.13 -16.94 -10.53
C ILE A 153 -11.18 -16.33 -11.94
N GLY A 154 -10.06 -16.28 -12.65
CA GLY A 154 -9.96 -15.81 -14.02
C GLY A 154 -8.87 -16.50 -14.80
N LYS A 155 -8.96 -16.49 -16.15
CA LYS A 155 -7.92 -17.02 -17.04
C LYS A 155 -6.72 -16.10 -17.12
N LYS A 156 -6.96 -14.78 -17.08
CA LYS A 156 -5.96 -13.71 -17.12
C LYS A 156 -6.11 -12.86 -15.88
N THR A 157 -5.00 -12.60 -15.19
CA THR A 157 -5.00 -11.85 -13.94
C THR A 157 -4.53 -10.41 -14.13
N ILE A 158 -5.39 -9.45 -13.80
CA ILE A 158 -5.06 -8.03 -13.75
C ILE A 158 -4.75 -7.70 -12.28
N LEU A 159 -3.48 -7.41 -11.98
CA LEU A 159 -3.07 -7.00 -10.64
C LEU A 159 -3.18 -5.48 -10.51
N MET A 160 -4.01 -5.03 -9.60
CA MET A 160 -4.19 -3.61 -9.28
C MET A 160 -3.67 -3.30 -7.88
N GLY A 161 -3.01 -2.16 -7.72
CA GLY A 161 -2.55 -1.74 -6.40
C GLY A 161 -2.61 -0.24 -6.20
N PHE A 162 -3.11 0.18 -5.03
CA PHE A 162 -3.15 1.57 -4.60
C PHE A 162 -2.08 1.85 -3.55
N SER A 163 -1.36 2.97 -3.66
CA SER A 163 -0.39 3.42 -2.66
C SER A 163 0.61 2.31 -2.26
N ALA A 164 0.63 1.86 -1.01
CA ALA A 164 1.46 0.73 -0.55
C ALA A 164 1.11 -0.58 -1.27
N GLY A 165 -0.17 -0.83 -1.53
CA GLY A 165 -0.59 -1.97 -2.37
C GLY A 165 0.01 -1.91 -3.77
N GLY A 166 0.12 -0.70 -4.34
CA GLY A 166 0.83 -0.47 -5.60
C GLY A 166 2.31 -0.82 -5.55
N THR A 167 2.97 -0.54 -4.41
CA THR A 167 4.36 -0.96 -4.18
C THR A 167 4.50 -2.48 -4.20
N PHE A 168 3.63 -3.19 -3.48
CA PHE A 168 3.69 -4.65 -3.43
C PHE A 168 3.29 -5.30 -4.75
N ALA A 169 2.32 -4.71 -5.47
CA ALA A 169 1.97 -5.16 -6.82
C ALA A 169 3.15 -5.01 -7.80
N LEU A 170 3.86 -3.88 -7.74
CA LEU A 170 5.06 -3.64 -8.55
C LEU A 170 6.19 -4.63 -8.22
N MET A 171 6.40 -4.90 -6.92
CA MET A 171 7.39 -5.88 -6.48
C MET A 171 7.02 -7.31 -6.88
N ALA A 172 5.72 -7.68 -6.83
CA ALA A 172 5.22 -8.95 -7.30
C ALA A 172 5.42 -9.14 -8.82
N ALA A 173 5.19 -8.08 -9.61
CA ALA A 173 5.44 -8.08 -11.04
C ALA A 173 6.92 -8.28 -11.41
N LYS A 174 7.86 -8.00 -10.48
CA LYS A 174 9.30 -8.24 -10.64
C LYS A 174 9.73 -9.65 -10.22
N ASP A 175 8.93 -10.33 -9.40
CA ASP A 175 9.24 -11.68 -8.92
C ASP A 175 9.05 -12.72 -10.04
N LYS A 176 10.08 -13.51 -10.33
CA LYS A 176 10.06 -14.50 -11.43
C LYS A 176 8.94 -15.54 -11.31
N LYS A 177 8.49 -15.87 -10.09
CA LYS A 177 7.43 -16.87 -9.86
C LYS A 177 6.03 -16.31 -10.07
N LEU A 178 5.88 -14.99 -9.87
CA LEU A 178 4.60 -14.30 -9.99
C LEU A 178 4.42 -13.63 -11.35
N TYR A 179 5.51 -13.22 -11.99
CA TYR A 179 5.51 -12.54 -13.28
C TYR A 179 4.64 -13.25 -14.34
N GLU A 180 4.84 -14.56 -14.50
CA GLU A 180 4.10 -15.37 -15.48
C GLU A 180 2.62 -15.58 -15.12
N LYS A 181 2.21 -15.18 -13.94
CA LYS A 181 0.85 -15.30 -13.40
C LYS A 181 0.09 -13.97 -13.38
N ILE A 182 0.72 -12.91 -13.87
CA ILE A 182 0.15 -11.57 -13.94
C ILE A 182 0.16 -11.14 -15.41
N ASP A 183 -0.99 -10.91 -15.97
CA ASP A 183 -1.12 -10.52 -17.38
C ASP A 183 -0.97 -9.02 -17.57
N GLN A 184 -1.49 -8.22 -16.64
CA GLN A 184 -1.41 -6.76 -16.67
C GLN A 184 -1.25 -6.18 -15.27
N LEU A 185 -0.54 -5.05 -15.17
CA LEU A 185 -0.35 -4.30 -13.93
C LEU A 185 -1.01 -2.92 -14.01
N ILE A 186 -1.82 -2.59 -13.01
CA ILE A 186 -2.43 -1.26 -12.89
C ILE A 186 -2.04 -0.67 -11.54
N LEU A 187 -1.35 0.45 -11.57
CA LEU A 187 -0.88 1.15 -10.38
C LEU A 187 -1.64 2.45 -10.17
N ILE A 188 -2.09 2.68 -8.97
CA ILE A 188 -2.86 3.87 -8.58
C ILE A 188 -2.08 4.56 -7.47
N ALA A 189 -1.54 5.75 -7.76
CA ALA A 189 -0.70 6.51 -6.84
C ALA A 189 0.31 5.61 -6.08
N PRO A 190 1.13 4.77 -6.77
CA PRO A 190 1.97 3.77 -6.10
C PRO A 190 3.00 4.45 -5.20
N TRP A 191 3.09 3.98 -3.97
CA TRP A 191 4.06 4.52 -3.03
C TRP A 191 5.48 4.10 -3.41
N THR A 192 6.37 5.08 -3.55
CA THR A 192 7.81 4.87 -3.81
C THR A 192 8.60 5.26 -2.56
N PRO A 193 8.91 4.31 -1.67
CA PRO A 193 9.51 4.62 -0.37
C PRO A 193 10.85 5.34 -0.52
N LYS A 194 10.96 6.50 0.12
CA LYS A 194 12.20 7.28 0.17
C LYS A 194 12.36 7.90 1.55
N ILE A 195 13.53 7.74 2.16
CA ILE A 195 13.85 8.43 3.41
C ILE A 195 13.85 9.93 3.14
N SER A 196 13.04 10.65 3.91
CA SER A 196 13.00 12.11 3.93
C SER A 196 13.04 12.59 5.37
N PHE A 197 13.44 13.83 5.61
CA PHE A 197 13.52 14.36 6.96
C PHE A 197 12.19 14.29 7.73
N PRO A 198 11.03 14.71 7.18
CA PRO A 198 9.75 14.54 7.87
C PRO A 198 9.43 13.07 8.21
N TYR A 199 9.73 12.15 7.29
CA TYR A 199 9.54 10.73 7.53
C TYR A 199 10.46 10.20 8.64
N PHE A 200 11.71 10.64 8.67
CA PHE A 200 12.67 10.31 9.70
C PHE A 200 12.18 10.75 11.10
N ILE A 201 11.65 11.97 11.22
CA ILE A 201 11.07 12.48 12.47
C ILE A 201 9.84 11.65 12.88
N ALA A 202 8.93 11.36 11.95
CA ALA A 202 7.75 10.53 12.23
C ALA A 202 8.15 9.12 12.70
N ALA A 203 9.11 8.50 12.02
CA ALA A 203 9.64 7.19 12.39
C ALA A 203 10.30 7.20 13.78
N THR A 204 11.03 8.27 14.12
CA THR A 204 11.63 8.45 15.46
C THR A 204 10.55 8.47 16.53
N GLY A 205 9.42 9.13 16.30
CA GLY A 205 8.28 9.16 17.22
C GLY A 205 7.74 7.77 17.56
N LEU A 206 7.82 6.82 16.61
CA LEU A 206 7.37 5.44 16.81
C LEU A 206 8.19 4.65 17.84
N PHE A 207 9.37 5.11 18.25
CA PHE A 207 10.16 4.42 19.28
C PHE A 207 9.64 4.68 20.70
N PHE A 208 8.91 5.77 20.92
CA PHE A 208 8.53 6.21 22.27
C PHE A 208 7.19 5.63 22.74
N LYS A 209 6.42 5.03 21.84
CA LYS A 209 5.10 4.51 22.14
C LYS A 209 4.83 3.23 21.34
N SER A 210 4.21 2.23 21.95
CA SER A 210 3.81 1.00 21.25
C SER A 210 2.41 1.08 20.69
N TYR A 211 1.49 1.71 21.39
CA TYR A 211 0.08 1.82 21.00
C TYR A 211 -0.22 3.19 20.40
N TYR A 212 -0.87 3.21 19.26
CA TYR A 212 -1.34 4.41 18.57
C TYR A 212 -2.83 4.32 18.33
N LYS A 213 -3.52 5.41 18.65
CA LYS A 213 -4.91 5.62 18.29
C LYS A 213 -5.01 6.95 17.57
N PHE A 214 -5.46 6.91 16.34
CA PHE A 214 -5.66 8.09 15.52
C PHE A 214 -7.14 8.37 15.36
N ASN A 215 -7.53 9.62 15.58
CA ASN A 215 -8.81 10.11 15.15
C ASN A 215 -8.63 10.81 13.80
N PHE A 216 -8.44 10.01 12.76
CA PHE A 216 -8.20 10.49 11.41
C PHE A 216 -9.21 11.54 10.91
N PRO A 217 -10.53 11.40 11.13
CA PRO A 217 -11.50 12.39 10.67
C PRO A 217 -11.23 13.80 11.16
N SER A 218 -10.86 13.95 12.44
CA SER A 218 -10.59 15.25 13.03
C SER A 218 -9.25 15.84 12.58
N PHE A 219 -8.28 15.00 12.27
CA PHE A 219 -6.96 15.45 11.82
C PHE A 219 -6.98 16.00 10.37
N PHE A 220 -7.91 15.50 9.54
CA PHE A 220 -7.97 15.85 8.12
C PHE A 220 -9.20 16.66 7.72
N ASN A 221 -10.03 17.10 8.66
CA ASN A 221 -11.29 17.80 8.40
C ASN A 221 -12.22 17.06 7.43
N LEU A 222 -12.17 15.73 7.43
CA LEU A 222 -13.02 14.91 6.58
C LEU A 222 -14.36 14.67 7.26
N PRO A 223 -15.48 14.70 6.51
CA PRO A 223 -16.79 14.33 7.03
C PRO A 223 -16.75 12.89 7.55
N ARG A 224 -17.22 12.69 8.79
CA ARG A 224 -17.13 11.38 9.47
C ARG A 224 -17.87 10.28 8.71
N GLU A 225 -18.92 10.61 8.01
CA GLU A 225 -19.71 9.71 7.16
C GLU A 225 -18.97 9.23 5.89
N LYS A 226 -17.97 9.99 5.41
CA LYS A 226 -17.07 9.60 4.30
C LYS A 226 -15.86 8.84 4.79
N TRP A 227 -15.70 8.74 6.09
CA TRP A 227 -14.61 8.07 6.70
C TRP A 227 -14.95 6.58 6.81
N ASP A 228 -14.15 5.79 6.15
CA ASP A 228 -14.28 4.34 6.24
C ASP A 228 -14.04 3.87 7.69
N PRO A 229 -15.05 3.38 8.42
CA PRO A 229 -14.88 2.90 9.78
C PRO A 229 -13.96 1.69 9.87
N PHE A 230 -13.60 1.11 8.72
CA PHE A 230 -12.75 -0.07 8.57
C PHE A 230 -11.27 0.29 8.47
N TRP A 231 -10.93 1.58 8.45
CA TRP A 231 -9.56 2.04 8.48
C TRP A 231 -8.89 1.65 9.80
N VAL A 232 -7.58 1.48 9.74
CA VAL A 232 -6.78 1.13 10.90
C VAL A 232 -6.64 2.36 11.80
N ASN A 233 -7.57 2.52 12.73
CA ASN A 233 -7.58 3.63 13.68
C ASN A 233 -6.70 3.37 14.91
N GLU A 234 -6.51 2.09 15.25
CA GLU A 234 -5.71 1.65 16.39
C GLU A 234 -4.68 0.61 15.93
N PHE A 235 -3.41 0.83 16.27
CA PHE A 235 -2.35 -0.07 15.87
C PHE A 235 -1.14 -0.02 16.79
N ASP A 236 -0.40 -1.12 16.83
CA ASP A 236 0.94 -1.16 17.37
C ASP A 236 1.93 -0.50 16.40
N ARG A 237 2.97 0.13 16.94
CA ARG A 237 4.06 0.70 16.14
C ARG A 237 4.64 -0.28 15.12
N ASN A 238 4.47 -1.56 15.36
CA ASN A 238 4.96 -2.61 14.49
C ASN A 238 4.32 -2.54 13.08
N LEU A 239 3.04 -2.15 12.97
CA LEU A 239 2.39 -2.03 11.66
C LEU A 239 3.13 -1.07 10.71
N PRO A 240 3.30 0.23 11.00
CA PRO A 240 4.01 1.13 10.09
C PRO A 240 5.48 0.74 9.92
N GLN A 241 6.08 0.12 10.94
CA GLN A 241 7.45 -0.34 10.90
C GLN A 241 7.66 -1.48 9.91
N GLN A 242 6.86 -2.53 9.98
CA GLN A 242 6.98 -3.67 9.08
C GLN A 242 6.52 -3.33 7.66
N LEU A 243 5.49 -2.48 7.53
CA LEU A 243 5.05 -1.97 6.23
C LEU A 243 6.17 -1.20 5.52
N TRP A 244 6.81 -0.28 6.24
CA TRP A 244 7.96 0.46 5.71
C TRP A 244 9.10 -0.50 5.32
N LYS A 245 9.48 -1.40 6.22
CA LYS A 245 10.56 -2.37 5.99
C LYS A 245 10.30 -3.21 4.74
N ALA A 246 9.08 -3.71 4.57
CA ALA A 246 8.69 -4.47 3.39
C ALA A 246 8.80 -3.61 2.11
N ALA A 247 8.18 -2.44 2.10
CA ALA A 247 8.17 -1.56 0.93
C ALA A 247 9.57 -1.03 0.59
N TYR A 248 10.35 -0.63 1.60
CA TYR A 248 11.71 -0.11 1.40
C TYR A 248 12.69 -1.19 0.93
N SER A 249 12.42 -2.46 1.21
CA SER A 249 13.22 -3.59 0.71
C SER A 249 13.17 -3.72 -0.82
N GLY A 250 12.14 -3.19 -1.46
CA GLY A 250 12.04 -3.06 -2.92
C GLY A 250 12.82 -1.87 -3.51
N LYS A 251 13.49 -1.06 -2.67
CA LYS A 251 14.30 0.07 -3.13
C LYS A 251 15.44 -0.42 -4.03
N GLY A 252 15.54 0.18 -5.20
CA GLY A 252 16.59 -0.14 -6.16
C GLY A 252 16.26 -1.32 -7.08
N LEU A 253 15.05 -1.89 -6.99
CA LEU A 253 14.56 -2.79 -8.03
C LEU A 253 14.47 -2.01 -9.35
N GLU A 254 15.10 -2.56 -10.37
CA GLU A 254 14.99 -2.06 -11.73
C GLU A 254 13.88 -2.80 -12.47
N TYR A 255 13.15 -2.09 -13.33
CA TYR A 255 11.98 -2.61 -14.05
C TYR A 255 12.22 -2.70 -15.56
N LEU A 256 13.49 -2.59 -15.98
CA LEU A 256 13.91 -2.56 -17.38
C LEU A 256 13.71 -3.88 -18.14
N ASP A 257 13.45 -4.97 -17.43
CA ASP A 257 13.25 -6.32 -17.99
C ASP A 257 11.78 -6.77 -17.98
N ILE A 258 10.86 -5.91 -17.52
CA ILE A 258 9.43 -6.24 -17.43
C ILE A 258 8.72 -5.83 -18.71
N ASN A 259 8.10 -6.79 -19.40
CA ASN A 259 7.40 -6.58 -20.66
C ASN A 259 5.88 -6.61 -20.56
N MET A 260 5.29 -6.90 -19.38
CA MET A 260 3.82 -6.88 -19.23
C MET A 260 3.25 -5.47 -19.41
N PRO A 261 2.00 -5.33 -19.85
CA PRO A 261 1.32 -4.03 -19.95
C PRO A 261 1.18 -3.35 -18.59
N LEU A 262 1.51 -2.05 -18.52
CA LEU A 262 1.46 -1.21 -17.32
C LEU A 262 0.60 0.04 -17.55
N LEU A 263 -0.42 0.21 -16.73
CA LEU A 263 -1.18 1.46 -16.62
C LEU A 263 -0.94 2.09 -15.26
N ILE A 264 -0.57 3.38 -15.24
CA ILE A 264 -0.36 4.14 -14.00
C ILE A 264 -1.31 5.32 -13.95
N PHE A 265 -2.01 5.47 -12.84
CA PHE A 265 -2.70 6.69 -12.45
C PHE A 265 -1.92 7.38 -11.34
N TYR A 266 -1.71 8.68 -11.45
CA TYR A 266 -1.04 9.47 -10.43
C TYR A 266 -1.58 10.90 -10.41
N GLU A 267 -1.24 11.67 -9.40
CA GLU A 267 -1.53 13.09 -9.30
C GLU A 267 -0.20 13.85 -9.07
N GLU A 268 0.05 14.87 -9.89
CA GLU A 268 1.28 15.66 -9.77
C GLU A 268 1.39 16.40 -8.44
N LYS A 269 0.24 16.80 -7.88
CA LYS A 269 0.13 17.52 -6.61
C LYS A 269 0.09 16.62 -5.38
N ASP A 270 0.21 15.28 -5.56
CA ASP A 270 0.18 14.31 -4.45
C ASP A 270 1.23 14.66 -3.40
N ARG A 271 0.77 14.85 -2.15
CA ARG A 271 1.61 15.21 -1.00
C ARG A 271 2.05 14.01 -0.16
N VAL A 272 1.50 12.84 -0.43
CA VAL A 272 1.83 11.58 0.24
C VAL A 272 2.88 10.81 -0.57
N VAL A 273 2.65 10.70 -1.88
CA VAL A 273 3.54 9.99 -2.81
C VAL A 273 4.17 10.99 -3.79
N ARG A 274 5.46 10.85 -4.02
CA ARG A 274 6.17 11.76 -4.91
C ARG A 274 5.94 11.37 -6.38
N ALA A 275 5.33 12.24 -7.16
CA ALA A 275 5.14 12.08 -8.60
C ALA A 275 6.44 11.71 -9.34
N LYS A 276 7.60 12.28 -8.93
CA LYS A 276 8.91 11.93 -9.50
C LYS A 276 9.25 10.42 -9.41
N GLY A 277 8.89 9.77 -8.31
CA GLY A 277 9.11 8.33 -8.14
C GLY A 277 8.21 7.51 -9.07
N VAL A 278 6.98 7.94 -9.22
CA VAL A 278 6.00 7.31 -10.12
C VAL A 278 6.43 7.45 -11.59
N LYS A 279 6.85 8.65 -11.99
CA LYS A 279 7.38 8.91 -13.35
C LYS A 279 8.60 8.05 -13.66
N LYS A 280 9.49 7.83 -12.67
CA LYS A 280 10.65 6.96 -12.86
C LYS A 280 10.24 5.50 -13.11
N ILE A 281 9.23 4.96 -12.42
CA ILE A 281 8.70 3.61 -12.72
C ILE A 281 8.26 3.55 -14.19
N PHE A 282 7.52 4.57 -14.64
CA PHE A 282 7.06 4.65 -16.02
C PHE A 282 8.22 4.72 -17.02
N GLU A 283 9.23 5.53 -16.76
CA GLU A 283 10.43 5.67 -17.62
C GLU A 283 11.16 4.34 -17.75
N ASP A 284 11.41 3.66 -16.62
CA ASP A 284 12.17 2.41 -16.54
C ASP A 284 11.41 1.21 -17.11
N TRP A 285 10.08 1.26 -17.27
CA TRP A 285 9.28 0.14 -17.73
C TRP A 285 9.45 -0.11 -19.22
N LYS A 286 9.69 -1.37 -19.61
CA LYS A 286 9.98 -1.74 -20.99
C LYS A 286 8.74 -2.14 -21.81
N GLY A 287 7.77 -2.78 -21.17
CA GLY A 287 6.54 -3.23 -21.83
C GLY A 287 5.64 -2.08 -22.29
N PRO A 288 4.51 -2.42 -22.92
CA PRO A 288 3.48 -1.43 -23.22
C PRO A 288 3.12 -0.66 -21.97
N LYS A 289 3.10 0.67 -22.04
CA LYS A 289 2.90 1.50 -20.84
C LYS A 289 2.11 2.75 -21.14
N ARG A 290 1.27 3.14 -20.18
CA ARG A 290 0.56 4.42 -20.19
C ARG A 290 0.56 5.01 -18.79
N ILE A 291 0.72 6.32 -18.69
CA ILE A 291 0.63 7.07 -17.44
C ILE A 291 -0.41 8.18 -17.60
N ILE A 292 -1.28 8.31 -16.62
CA ILE A 292 -2.37 9.27 -16.60
C ILE A 292 -2.21 10.14 -15.36
N ASN A 293 -2.02 11.44 -15.59
CA ASN A 293 -2.11 12.43 -14.53
C ASN A 293 -3.59 12.73 -14.23
N ASN A 294 -3.99 12.46 -13.01
CA ASN A 294 -5.36 12.66 -12.58
C ASN A 294 -5.63 14.11 -12.11
N ASP A 295 -5.04 15.10 -12.79
CA ASP A 295 -5.10 16.54 -12.42
C ASP A 295 -6.54 16.96 -12.04
N THR A 296 -6.92 16.60 -10.82
CA THR A 296 -8.23 16.92 -10.26
C THR A 296 -8.05 18.11 -9.34
N ASN A 297 -8.69 19.21 -9.66
CA ASN A 297 -8.84 20.33 -8.73
C ASN A 297 -9.71 19.97 -7.51
N LEU A 298 -10.14 18.71 -7.39
CA LEU A 298 -11.07 18.21 -6.37
C LEU A 298 -10.39 17.72 -5.10
N GLY A 299 -9.05 17.72 -5.04
CA GLY A 299 -8.25 17.56 -3.83
C GLY A 299 -8.76 16.51 -2.84
N GLY A 300 -8.82 15.25 -3.24
CA GLY A 300 -8.94 14.15 -2.28
C GLY A 300 -7.87 14.29 -1.18
N PHE A 301 -7.87 13.41 -0.18
CA PHE A 301 -6.91 13.47 0.92
C PHE A 301 -5.49 13.76 0.44
N ASN A 302 -5.00 14.99 0.68
CA ASN A 302 -3.68 15.45 0.22
C ASN A 302 -3.38 15.18 -1.27
N TYR A 303 -4.40 15.18 -2.14
CA TYR A 303 -4.29 14.82 -3.56
C TYR A 303 -3.82 13.36 -3.80
N HIS A 304 -3.88 12.51 -2.78
CA HIS A 304 -3.43 11.12 -2.85
C HIS A 304 -4.56 10.14 -3.20
N ASP A 305 -5.74 10.33 -2.59
CA ASP A 305 -6.92 9.52 -2.89
C ASP A 305 -7.58 10.02 -4.18
N ILE A 306 -7.07 9.53 -5.31
CA ILE A 306 -7.48 10.00 -6.64
C ILE A 306 -8.73 9.31 -7.18
N ILE A 307 -9.22 8.27 -6.50
CA ILE A 307 -10.45 7.52 -6.82
C ILE A 307 -11.11 6.97 -5.55
N GLY A 308 -12.34 6.50 -5.68
CA GLY A 308 -13.08 5.82 -4.64
C GLY A 308 -13.83 6.76 -3.70
N ILE A 309 -14.11 6.31 -2.48
CA ILE A 309 -15.00 6.96 -1.53
C ILE A 309 -14.65 8.43 -1.21
N LEU A 310 -13.38 8.80 -1.31
CA LEU A 310 -12.91 10.16 -1.08
C LEU A 310 -12.85 11.02 -2.36
N ASN A 311 -13.01 10.43 -3.55
CA ASN A 311 -12.92 11.13 -4.83
C ASN A 311 -13.85 10.56 -5.92
N THR A 312 -15.08 10.23 -5.58
CA THR A 312 -16.11 9.62 -6.44
C THR A 312 -16.29 10.29 -7.82
N PRO A 313 -16.19 11.65 -7.99
CA PRO A 313 -16.38 12.28 -9.31
C PRO A 313 -15.43 11.81 -10.39
N GLN A 314 -14.30 11.20 -10.04
CA GLN A 314 -13.30 10.70 -11.00
C GLN A 314 -13.51 9.24 -11.39
N ASP A 315 -14.40 8.54 -10.70
CA ASP A 315 -14.55 7.09 -10.85
C ASP A 315 -14.90 6.69 -12.29
N ASP A 316 -15.78 7.42 -12.97
CA ASP A 316 -16.21 7.07 -14.32
C ASP A 316 -15.09 7.26 -15.35
N LEU A 317 -14.26 8.30 -15.20
CA LEU A 317 -13.06 8.46 -16.02
C LEU A 317 -12.10 7.29 -15.81
N PHE A 318 -11.83 6.95 -14.56
CA PHE A 318 -10.98 5.83 -14.18
C PHE A 318 -11.48 4.50 -14.76
N VAL A 319 -12.79 4.22 -14.62
CA VAL A 319 -13.42 3.02 -15.18
C VAL A 319 -13.25 2.96 -16.69
N ASN A 320 -13.45 4.08 -17.40
CA ASN A 320 -13.33 4.14 -18.85
C ASN A 320 -11.89 3.91 -19.30
N GLU A 321 -10.92 4.57 -18.66
CA GLU A 321 -9.51 4.44 -19.00
C GLU A 321 -8.97 3.02 -18.80
N ILE A 322 -9.34 2.37 -17.71
CA ILE A 322 -8.95 0.97 -17.46
C ILE A 322 -9.55 0.05 -18.51
N ASN A 323 -10.85 0.17 -18.80
CA ASN A 323 -11.49 -0.71 -19.78
C ASN A 323 -10.91 -0.53 -21.18
N ASN A 324 -10.65 0.72 -21.59
CA ASN A 324 -9.98 1.01 -22.87
C ASN A 324 -8.59 0.39 -22.92
N TRP A 325 -7.79 0.57 -21.83
CA TRP A 325 -6.45 -0.01 -21.73
C TRP A 325 -6.46 -1.53 -21.90
N ILE A 326 -7.32 -2.22 -21.15
CA ILE A 326 -7.40 -3.69 -21.19
C ILE A 326 -7.88 -4.16 -22.54
N SER A 327 -8.79 -3.43 -23.20
CA SER A 327 -9.30 -3.82 -24.54
C SER A 327 -8.22 -3.80 -25.62
N ILE A 328 -7.20 -2.96 -25.48
CA ILE A 328 -6.09 -2.82 -26.43
C ILE A 328 -5.02 -3.91 -26.18
N HIS A 329 -4.87 -4.37 -24.94
CA HIS A 329 -3.83 -5.31 -24.53
C HIS A 329 -4.41 -6.68 -24.14
N LYS A 330 -5.33 -7.20 -24.97
CA LYS A 330 -5.99 -8.51 -24.77
C LYS A 330 -5.05 -9.68 -24.91
#